data_d3fb510d60bf025aea4600384a41793c
#
_entry.id   d3fb510d60bf025aea4600384a41793c
#
_cell.length_a   1.000
_cell.length_b   1.000
_cell.length_c   1.000
_cell.angle_alpha   90.00
_cell.angle_beta   90.00
_cell.angle_gamma   90.00
#
_symmetry.space_group_name_H-M   'P 1'
#
loop_
_entity.id
_entity.type
_entity.pdbx_description
1 polymer ?
#
loop_
_entity_poly.entity_id
_entity_poly.type
_entity_poly.pdbx_seq_one_letter_code
_entity_poly.pdbx_strand_id
1 'polypeptide(L)'
;MRKTRPRIALVALLLVAAAVAVPSIIGLASAGDDHSLTAVVAQATARFHSLEAANDAGWTVQVKDKAGLICIDNQPVGGMGVHYANGSLLGDAVVDPTRPEALVYAPNAGGKPKLAALEYIVFASNWTKAGHSGAPELFGQKFFFTPEGNRFGLPPFWALHAWIWHPNPAGMFQPWNPVVHC
;
A
#
# COMPACT_ATOMS: atom_id res chain seq x y z
N MET A 1 -1.48 72.52 -62.83
CA MET A 1 -0.74 71.27 -62.57
C MET A 1 -1.31 70.57 -61.29
N ARG A 2 -2.18 69.56 -61.42
CA ARG A 2 -2.79 68.84 -60.33
C ARG A 2 -1.96 67.57 -60.06
N LYS A 3 -1.36 67.49 -58.88
CA LYS A 3 -0.61 66.24 -58.42
C LYS A 3 -1.62 65.28 -57.85
N THR A 4 -1.78 64.16 -58.49
CA THR A 4 -2.54 62.98 -58.00
C THR A 4 -1.70 62.23 -57.02
N ARG A 5 -2.21 62.00 -55.82
CA ARG A 5 -1.60 61.11 -54.78
C ARG A 5 -2.10 59.67 -54.97
N PRO A 6 -1.24 58.64 -54.84
CA PRO A 6 -1.66 57.26 -54.93
C PRO A 6 -2.34 56.87 -53.62
N ARG A 7 -3.43 56.12 -53.74
CA ARG A 7 -4.17 55.51 -52.62
C ARG A 7 -3.44 54.14 -52.32
N ILE A 8 -2.87 54.05 -51.14
CA ILE A 8 -2.33 52.77 -50.64
C ILE A 8 -3.51 52.00 -50.05
N ALA A 9 -3.85 50.88 -50.67
CA ALA A 9 -4.85 49.94 -50.13
C ALA A 9 -4.19 49.12 -49.03
N LEU A 10 -4.71 49.27 -47.79
CA LEU A 10 -4.30 48.47 -46.65
C LEU A 10 -5.03 47.11 -46.71
N VAL A 11 -4.33 46.05 -47.05
CA VAL A 11 -4.86 44.68 -46.97
C VAL A 11 -4.74 44.22 -45.50
N ALA A 12 -5.88 44.16 -44.82
CA ALA A 12 -5.96 43.59 -43.47
C ALA A 12 -5.91 42.07 -43.57
N LEU A 13 -4.79 41.50 -43.11
CA LEU A 13 -4.60 40.03 -42.99
C LEU A 13 -5.28 39.57 -41.70
N LEU A 14 -6.44 38.94 -41.79
CA LEU A 14 -7.13 38.31 -40.69
C LEU A 14 -6.44 36.96 -40.38
N LEU A 15 -5.62 36.92 -39.33
CA LEU A 15 -5.08 35.71 -38.75
C LEU A 15 -6.19 35.03 -37.91
N VAL A 16 -6.81 34.01 -38.48
CA VAL A 16 -7.68 33.09 -37.71
C VAL A 16 -6.80 32.16 -36.89
N ALA A 17 -6.69 32.46 -35.60
CA ALA A 17 -6.06 31.54 -34.66
C ALA A 17 -7.04 30.38 -34.38
N ALA A 18 -6.79 29.21 -35.01
CA ALA A 18 -7.46 27.98 -34.67
C ALA A 18 -6.95 27.51 -33.29
N ALA A 19 -7.74 27.70 -32.25
CA ALA A 19 -7.49 27.11 -30.94
C ALA A 19 -7.69 25.59 -31.05
N VAL A 20 -6.60 24.82 -31.11
CA VAL A 20 -6.63 23.39 -30.97
C VAL A 20 -6.89 23.08 -29.50
N ALA A 21 -8.12 22.72 -29.18
CA ALA A 21 -8.46 22.18 -27.87
C ALA A 21 -7.77 20.80 -27.74
N VAL A 22 -6.68 20.74 -26.95
CA VAL A 22 -6.08 19.49 -26.53
C VAL A 22 -7.03 18.89 -25.47
N PRO A 23 -7.65 17.73 -25.71
CA PRO A 23 -8.41 17.08 -24.67
C PRO A 23 -7.43 16.73 -23.54
N SER A 24 -7.63 17.32 -22.36
CA SER A 24 -6.98 16.88 -21.14
C SER A 24 -7.47 15.46 -20.89
N ILE A 25 -6.65 14.47 -21.21
CA ILE A 25 -6.84 13.10 -20.74
C ILE A 25 -6.58 13.16 -19.24
N ILE A 26 -7.62 13.45 -18.46
CA ILE A 26 -7.61 13.16 -17.04
C ILE A 26 -7.48 11.65 -16.98
N GLY A 27 -6.27 11.17 -16.64
CA GLY A 27 -6.02 9.76 -16.46
C GLY A 27 -6.99 9.25 -15.41
N LEU A 28 -7.95 8.46 -15.84
CA LEU A 28 -8.63 7.49 -15.00
C LEU A 28 -7.54 6.52 -14.55
N ALA A 29 -6.85 6.85 -13.46
CA ALA A 29 -6.02 5.92 -12.71
C ALA A 29 -6.96 4.80 -12.28
N SER A 30 -6.76 3.65 -12.82
CA SER A 30 -7.73 2.65 -13.07
C SER A 30 -7.85 1.72 -11.87
N ALA A 31 -9.08 1.54 -11.40
CA ALA A 31 -9.46 0.41 -10.55
C ALA A 31 -9.03 -0.95 -11.17
N GLY A 32 -8.72 -1.00 -12.47
CA GLY A 32 -8.20 -2.17 -13.16
C GLY A 32 -6.79 -2.56 -12.76
N ASP A 33 -5.92 -1.59 -12.47
CA ASP A 33 -4.52 -1.86 -12.14
C ASP A 33 -4.38 -2.43 -10.71
N ASP A 34 -5.23 -2.00 -9.77
CA ASP A 34 -5.26 -2.51 -8.40
C ASP A 34 -5.73 -3.97 -8.33
N HIS A 35 -6.71 -4.36 -9.13
CA HIS A 35 -7.16 -5.76 -9.22
C HIS A 35 -6.09 -6.66 -9.84
N SER A 36 -5.33 -6.19 -10.82
CA SER A 36 -4.24 -6.95 -11.40
C SER A 36 -3.10 -7.14 -10.41
N LEU A 37 -2.75 -6.11 -9.64
CA LEU A 37 -1.70 -6.17 -8.62
C LEU A 37 -2.08 -7.09 -7.46
N THR A 38 -3.31 -7.02 -6.95
CA THR A 38 -3.77 -7.95 -5.89
C THR A 38 -3.75 -9.40 -6.35
N ALA A 39 -4.07 -9.69 -7.62
CA ALA A 39 -3.98 -11.05 -8.17
C ALA A 39 -2.53 -11.54 -8.26
N VAL A 40 -1.58 -10.68 -8.69
CA VAL A 40 -0.15 -11.00 -8.71
C VAL A 40 0.37 -11.30 -7.30
N VAL A 41 -0.02 -10.47 -6.33
CA VAL A 41 0.37 -10.64 -4.91
C VAL A 41 -0.22 -11.92 -4.34
N ALA A 42 -1.49 -12.22 -4.62
CA ALA A 42 -2.11 -13.47 -4.20
C ALA A 42 -1.35 -14.68 -4.77
N GLN A 43 -1.01 -14.67 -6.06
CA GLN A 43 -0.22 -15.74 -6.67
C GLN A 43 1.15 -15.90 -6.01
N ALA A 44 1.87 -14.81 -5.77
CA ALA A 44 3.21 -14.82 -5.17
C ALA A 44 3.21 -15.36 -3.73
N THR A 45 2.11 -15.13 -2.98
CA THR A 45 2.00 -15.47 -1.55
C THR A 45 1.18 -16.73 -1.27
N ALA A 46 0.54 -17.34 -2.29
CA ALA A 46 -0.34 -18.51 -2.13
C ALA A 46 0.34 -19.69 -1.39
N ARG A 47 1.63 -19.93 -1.64
CA ARG A 47 2.40 -20.99 -0.97
C ARG A 47 2.47 -20.80 0.55
N PHE A 48 2.32 -19.60 1.04
CA PHE A 48 2.39 -19.27 2.46
C PHE A 48 1.10 -19.57 3.24
N HIS A 49 0.10 -20.19 2.61
CA HIS A 49 -0.95 -20.88 3.36
C HIS A 49 -0.38 -22.02 4.22
N SER A 50 0.79 -22.57 3.84
CA SER A 50 1.62 -23.38 4.73
C SER A 50 2.53 -22.48 5.56
N LEU A 51 2.36 -22.50 6.88
CA LEU A 51 3.26 -21.80 7.81
C LEU A 51 4.69 -22.35 7.75
N GLU A 52 4.85 -23.64 7.48
CA GLU A 52 6.16 -24.27 7.24
C GLU A 52 6.85 -23.62 6.03
N ALA A 53 6.16 -23.52 4.90
CA ALA A 53 6.70 -22.88 3.71
C ALA A 53 7.03 -21.38 3.92
N ALA A 54 6.27 -20.69 4.78
CA ALA A 54 6.57 -19.32 5.17
C ALA A 54 7.86 -19.25 6.02
N ASN A 55 8.00 -20.15 7.00
CA ASN A 55 9.20 -20.21 7.84
C ASN A 55 10.45 -20.54 7.01
N ASP A 56 10.37 -21.52 6.12
CA ASP A 56 11.47 -21.92 5.23
C ASP A 56 11.90 -20.76 4.31
N ALA A 57 10.98 -19.88 3.98
CA ALA A 57 11.23 -18.71 3.16
C ALA A 57 11.63 -17.45 3.97
N GLY A 58 11.80 -17.56 5.29
CA GLY A 58 12.36 -16.53 6.16
C GLY A 58 11.37 -15.75 7.03
N TRP A 59 10.07 -16.04 6.95
CA TRP A 59 9.07 -15.44 7.85
C TRP A 59 9.01 -16.20 9.18
N THR A 60 10.05 -16.03 9.99
CA THR A 60 10.27 -16.81 11.23
C THR A 60 10.06 -16.02 12.51
N VAL A 61 10.01 -14.68 12.43
CA VAL A 61 9.90 -13.83 13.61
C VAL A 61 8.44 -13.66 13.99
N GLN A 62 7.97 -14.39 15.01
CA GLN A 62 6.65 -14.21 15.55
C GLN A 62 6.58 -12.88 16.33
N VAL A 63 5.79 -11.95 15.86
CA VAL A 63 5.62 -10.64 16.50
C VAL A 63 4.82 -10.76 17.78
N LYS A 64 5.28 -10.10 18.84
CA LYS A 64 4.58 -9.97 20.13
C LYS A 64 4.43 -8.50 20.48
N ASP A 65 3.35 -8.18 21.15
CA ASP A 65 3.23 -6.87 21.76
C ASP A 65 3.99 -6.80 23.10
N LYS A 66 4.02 -5.62 23.74
CA LYS A 66 4.69 -5.41 25.03
C LYS A 66 4.11 -6.26 26.18
N ALA A 67 2.87 -6.73 26.05
CA ALA A 67 2.24 -7.63 26.99
C ALA A 67 2.58 -9.11 26.71
N GLY A 68 3.33 -9.38 25.63
CA GLY A 68 3.69 -10.75 25.20
C GLY A 68 2.60 -11.44 24.39
N LEU A 69 1.55 -10.73 23.99
CA LEU A 69 0.47 -11.29 23.17
C LEU A 69 0.95 -11.47 21.74
N ILE A 70 0.72 -12.66 21.18
CA ILE A 70 1.09 -13.02 19.81
C ILE A 70 -0.08 -12.82 18.83
N CYS A 71 -1.31 -12.98 19.30
CA CYS A 71 -2.48 -12.65 18.52
C CYS A 71 -2.90 -11.21 18.87
N ILE A 72 -2.87 -10.35 17.88
CA ILE A 72 -3.03 -8.92 18.09
C ILE A 72 -4.50 -8.56 17.87
N ASP A 73 -5.16 -8.03 18.88
CA ASP A 73 -6.53 -7.54 18.79
C ASP A 73 -6.74 -6.18 19.46
N ASN A 74 -7.89 -5.59 19.22
CA ASN A 74 -8.35 -4.32 19.76
C ASN A 74 -9.89 -4.36 19.89
N GLN A 75 -10.40 -5.14 20.82
CA GLN A 75 -11.83 -5.28 21.00
C GLN A 75 -12.48 -3.96 21.50
N PRO A 76 -13.66 -3.58 21.00
CA PRO A 76 -14.52 -4.33 20.07
C PRO A 76 -14.25 -4.06 18.56
N VAL A 77 -13.17 -3.38 18.21
CA VAL A 77 -12.88 -2.99 16.80
C VAL A 77 -12.57 -4.21 15.93
N GLY A 78 -11.85 -5.20 16.46
CA GLY A 78 -11.49 -6.43 15.77
C GLY A 78 -10.06 -6.86 16.02
N GLY A 79 -9.64 -7.90 15.33
CA GLY A 79 -8.29 -8.44 15.42
C GLY A 79 -7.45 -8.16 14.17
N MET A 80 -6.14 -8.17 14.35
CA MET A 80 -5.16 -8.26 13.26
C MET A 80 -4.76 -9.71 13.02
N GLY A 81 -4.70 -10.54 14.07
CA GLY A 81 -4.21 -11.92 14.01
C GLY A 81 -2.76 -12.06 14.45
N VAL A 82 -2.13 -13.16 14.02
CA VAL A 82 -0.75 -13.53 14.38
C VAL A 82 0.18 -13.18 13.24
N HIS A 83 1.21 -12.37 13.51
CA HIS A 83 2.16 -11.90 12.51
C HIS A 83 3.46 -12.69 12.57
N TYR A 84 3.93 -13.14 11.41
CA TYR A 84 5.26 -13.70 11.22
C TYR A 84 6.05 -12.77 10.30
N ALA A 85 7.04 -12.08 10.83
CA ALA A 85 7.85 -11.15 10.09
C ALA A 85 9.11 -11.81 9.53
N ASN A 86 9.58 -11.30 8.40
CA ASN A 86 10.88 -11.62 7.83
C ASN A 86 11.88 -10.53 8.24
N GLY A 87 12.77 -10.88 9.17
CA GLY A 87 13.73 -9.93 9.74
C GLY A 87 14.68 -9.30 8.69
N SER A 88 14.92 -9.96 7.57
CA SER A 88 15.78 -9.43 6.51
C SER A 88 15.10 -8.35 5.66
N LEU A 89 13.76 -8.30 5.66
CA LEU A 89 12.99 -7.31 4.92
C LEU A 89 12.68 -6.06 5.75
N LEU A 90 12.57 -6.20 7.08
CA LEU A 90 12.20 -5.10 7.97
C LEU A 90 13.16 -3.89 7.93
N GLY A 91 14.38 -4.06 7.42
CA GLY A 91 15.43 -3.03 7.47
C GLY A 91 15.72 -2.32 6.15
N ASP A 92 15.16 -2.75 5.03
CA ASP A 92 15.63 -2.36 3.71
C ASP A 92 14.97 -1.08 3.11
N ALA A 93 13.93 -0.55 3.71
CA ALA A 93 13.16 0.59 3.19
C ALA A 93 12.63 0.41 1.75
N VAL A 94 12.37 -0.84 1.35
CA VAL A 94 11.80 -1.19 0.05
C VAL A 94 10.35 -1.59 0.24
N VAL A 95 9.46 -1.14 -0.65
CA VAL A 95 8.07 -1.60 -0.70
C VAL A 95 7.92 -2.51 -1.93
N ASP A 96 7.95 -3.82 -1.71
CA ASP A 96 7.76 -4.83 -2.75
C ASP A 96 6.40 -5.54 -2.54
N PRO A 97 5.43 -5.35 -3.45
CA PRO A 97 4.11 -5.95 -3.29
C PRO A 97 4.13 -7.48 -3.19
N THR A 98 5.14 -8.14 -3.74
CA THR A 98 5.27 -9.61 -3.74
C THR A 98 6.07 -10.16 -2.55
N ARG A 99 6.68 -9.28 -1.75
CA ARG A 99 7.55 -9.63 -0.61
C ARG A 99 7.20 -8.81 0.62
N PRO A 100 6.01 -9.03 1.22
CA PRO A 100 5.58 -8.30 2.42
C PRO A 100 6.54 -8.56 3.58
N GLU A 101 6.73 -7.59 4.44
CA GLU A 101 7.57 -7.70 5.63
C GLU A 101 6.99 -8.68 6.65
N ALA A 102 5.66 -8.83 6.70
CA ALA A 102 5.02 -9.83 7.55
C ALA A 102 3.85 -10.52 6.84
N LEU A 103 3.67 -11.79 7.22
CA LEU A 103 2.50 -12.61 6.89
C LEU A 103 1.60 -12.68 8.11
N VAL A 104 0.31 -12.44 7.91
CA VAL A 104 -0.69 -12.40 8.98
C VAL A 104 -1.59 -13.60 8.89
N TYR A 105 -1.67 -14.35 9.99
CA TYR A 105 -2.50 -15.54 10.09
C TYR A 105 -3.66 -15.30 11.06
N ALA A 106 -4.87 -15.54 10.59
CA ALA A 106 -6.05 -15.51 11.47
C ALA A 106 -6.21 -16.86 12.19
N PRO A 107 -6.54 -16.84 13.48
CA PRO A 107 -7.01 -18.03 14.19
C PRO A 107 -8.23 -18.61 13.48
N ASN A 108 -8.37 -19.94 13.49
CA ASN A 108 -9.58 -20.59 13.04
C ASN A 108 -10.06 -21.65 14.04
N ALA A 109 -11.33 -22.01 13.98
CA ALA A 109 -11.96 -22.98 14.88
C ALA A 109 -11.32 -24.40 14.78
N GLY A 110 -10.58 -24.70 13.71
CA GLY A 110 -9.87 -25.97 13.52
C GLY A 110 -8.45 -25.99 14.10
N GLY A 111 -8.04 -24.93 14.82
CA GLY A 111 -6.74 -24.84 15.49
C GLY A 111 -5.54 -24.57 14.56
N LYS A 112 -5.70 -24.69 13.25
CA LYS A 112 -4.64 -24.39 12.29
C LYS A 112 -4.78 -22.94 11.80
N PRO A 113 -3.76 -22.08 11.99
CA PRO A 113 -3.81 -20.72 11.50
C PRO A 113 -3.92 -20.71 9.96
N LYS A 114 -4.71 -19.76 9.42
CA LYS A 114 -4.85 -19.55 7.98
C LYS A 114 -4.26 -18.20 7.60
N LEU A 115 -3.47 -18.17 6.53
CA LEU A 115 -3.02 -16.91 5.94
C LEU A 115 -4.25 -16.04 5.64
N ALA A 116 -4.27 -14.84 6.18
CA ALA A 116 -5.41 -13.93 6.12
C ALA A 116 -5.05 -12.62 5.44
N ALA A 117 -3.93 -12.03 5.83
CA ALA A 117 -3.46 -10.76 5.31
C ALA A 117 -1.94 -10.76 5.13
N LEU A 118 -1.48 -9.75 4.43
CA LEU A 118 -0.08 -9.38 4.29
C LEU A 118 0.11 -8.04 5.00
N GLU A 119 1.27 -7.82 5.59
CA GLU A 119 1.60 -6.53 6.16
C GLU A 119 2.92 -6.03 5.60
N TYR A 120 2.87 -4.83 5.07
CA TYR A 120 4.01 -4.09 4.55
C TYR A 120 4.45 -3.08 5.60
N ILE A 121 5.73 -3.13 5.99
CA ILE A 121 6.26 -2.35 7.11
C ILE A 121 7.55 -1.66 6.70
N VAL A 122 7.64 -0.35 6.91
CA VAL A 122 8.85 0.43 6.69
C VAL A 122 9.16 1.28 7.91
N PHE A 123 10.33 1.10 8.51
CA PHE A 123 10.77 1.98 9.59
C PHE A 123 10.97 3.41 9.08
N ALA A 124 10.35 4.37 9.77
CA ALA A 124 10.33 5.77 9.34
C ALA A 124 11.75 6.36 9.15
N SER A 125 12.69 5.98 10.03
CA SER A 125 14.09 6.42 9.92
C SER A 125 14.79 5.86 8.69
N ASN A 126 14.51 4.58 8.31
CA ASN A 126 15.11 3.95 7.15
C ASN A 126 14.53 4.54 5.86
N TRP A 127 13.22 4.78 5.84
CA TRP A 127 12.51 5.45 4.74
C TRP A 127 13.10 6.83 4.43
N THR A 128 13.28 7.65 5.48
CA THR A 128 13.89 8.98 5.35
C THR A 128 15.36 8.91 4.92
N LYS A 129 16.16 7.97 5.48
CA LYS A 129 17.56 7.78 5.09
C LYS A 129 17.73 7.34 3.64
N ALA A 130 16.76 6.59 3.09
CA ALA A 130 16.72 6.21 1.69
C ALA A 130 16.32 7.37 0.75
N GLY A 131 16.09 8.58 1.29
CA GLY A 131 15.78 9.79 0.52
C GLY A 131 14.29 9.98 0.23
N HIS A 132 13.42 9.18 0.83
CA HIS A 132 11.98 9.31 0.66
C HIS A 132 11.39 10.37 1.60
N SER A 133 10.30 10.99 1.16
CA SER A 133 9.51 11.94 1.95
C SER A 133 8.03 11.53 1.96
N GLY A 134 7.34 11.78 3.08
CA GLY A 134 5.94 11.41 3.24
C GLY A 134 5.72 9.92 3.48
N ALA A 135 4.47 9.49 3.44
CA ALA A 135 4.10 8.09 3.62
C ALA A 135 4.44 7.25 2.39
N PRO A 136 4.92 6.02 2.56
CA PRO A 136 4.94 5.03 1.48
C PRO A 136 3.52 4.82 0.92
N GLU A 137 3.44 4.35 -0.32
CA GLU A 137 2.15 4.06 -0.96
C GLU A 137 2.24 2.72 -1.70
N LEU A 138 1.17 1.92 -1.59
CA LEU A 138 1.01 0.66 -2.31
C LEU A 138 -0.49 0.41 -2.53
N PHE A 139 -0.89 -0.19 -3.65
CA PHE A 139 -2.30 -0.40 -4.03
C PHE A 139 -3.13 0.91 -4.03
N GLY A 140 -2.51 2.04 -4.39
CA GLY A 140 -3.17 3.35 -4.28
C GLY A 140 -3.48 3.80 -2.84
N GLN A 141 -2.92 3.12 -1.83
CA GLN A 141 -3.14 3.38 -0.42
C GLN A 141 -1.86 3.89 0.25
N LYS A 142 -1.98 4.98 1.00
CA LYS A 142 -0.89 5.44 1.87
C LYS A 142 -0.82 4.58 3.12
N PHE A 143 0.40 4.28 3.54
CA PHE A 143 0.64 3.55 4.78
C PHE A 143 0.22 4.39 5.99
N PHE A 144 -0.24 3.71 7.02
CA PHE A 144 -0.55 4.30 8.32
C PHE A 144 0.73 4.49 9.13
N PHE A 145 0.86 5.66 9.77
CA PHE A 145 2.00 5.95 10.64
C PHE A 145 1.75 5.43 12.05
N THR A 146 2.70 4.66 12.56
CA THR A 146 2.72 4.20 13.94
C THR A 146 3.87 4.90 14.68
N PRO A 147 3.56 5.79 15.64
CA PRO A 147 4.57 6.59 16.33
C PRO A 147 5.37 5.79 17.35
N GLU A 148 6.38 6.43 17.90
CA GLU A 148 7.11 5.92 19.06
C GLU A 148 6.17 5.68 20.26
N GLY A 149 6.54 4.76 21.14
CA GLY A 149 5.69 4.38 22.27
C GLY A 149 4.57 3.41 21.92
N ASN A 150 4.52 2.92 20.69
CA ASN A 150 3.52 1.98 20.22
C ASN A 150 3.49 0.68 21.04
N ARG A 151 2.40 -0.09 20.87
CA ARG A 151 2.18 -1.33 21.62
C ARG A 151 3.24 -2.41 21.36
N PHE A 152 3.93 -2.35 20.23
CA PHE A 152 4.95 -3.34 19.84
C PHE A 152 6.33 -3.02 20.42
N GLY A 153 6.56 -1.80 20.94
CA GLY A 153 7.87 -1.34 21.40
C GLY A 153 8.88 -1.12 20.28
N LEU A 154 8.39 -0.99 19.06
CA LEU A 154 9.20 -0.75 17.88
C LEU A 154 9.47 0.75 17.68
N PRO A 155 10.57 1.13 16.99
CA PRO A 155 10.75 2.50 16.50
C PRO A 155 9.54 2.92 15.64
N PRO A 156 9.36 4.24 15.39
CA PRO A 156 8.30 4.70 14.49
C PRO A 156 8.37 4.03 13.12
N PHE A 157 7.22 3.60 12.61
CA PHE A 157 7.13 2.91 11.33
C PHE A 157 5.85 3.25 10.57
N TRP A 158 5.88 2.98 9.28
CA TRP A 158 4.73 2.99 8.39
C TRP A 158 4.28 1.56 8.17
N ALA A 159 2.98 1.31 8.16
CA ALA A 159 2.43 -0.02 7.88
C ALA A 159 1.17 0.03 7.02
N LEU A 160 0.99 -0.99 6.20
CA LEU A 160 -0.22 -1.22 5.43
C LEU A 160 -0.61 -2.69 5.51
N HIS A 161 -1.77 -2.98 6.09
CA HIS A 161 -2.41 -4.29 5.98
C HIS A 161 -3.09 -4.45 4.61
N ALA A 162 -2.98 -5.64 4.04
CA ALA A 162 -3.71 -6.03 2.83
C ALA A 162 -4.39 -7.39 3.07
N TRP A 163 -5.70 -7.37 3.32
CA TRP A 163 -6.51 -8.56 3.58
C TRP A 163 -6.84 -9.28 2.27
N ILE A 164 -5.81 -9.88 1.67
CA ILE A 164 -5.91 -10.55 0.37
C ILE A 164 -6.65 -11.91 0.49
N TRP A 165 -6.47 -12.60 1.62
CA TRP A 165 -6.91 -13.98 1.78
C TRP A 165 -8.11 -14.16 2.71
N HIS A 166 -8.45 -13.13 3.47
CA HIS A 166 -9.60 -13.12 4.37
C HIS A 166 -10.34 -11.79 4.22
N PRO A 167 -11.62 -11.79 3.80
CA PRO A 167 -12.37 -10.55 3.66
C PRO A 167 -12.40 -9.74 4.96
N ASN A 168 -12.17 -8.44 4.83
CA ASN A 168 -12.32 -7.50 5.94
C ASN A 168 -13.52 -6.59 5.68
N PRO A 169 -14.64 -6.73 6.44
CA PRO A 169 -15.82 -5.89 6.27
C PRO A 169 -15.56 -4.39 6.47
N ALA A 170 -14.51 -4.03 7.24
CA ALA A 170 -14.13 -2.64 7.44
C ALA A 170 -13.34 -2.06 6.24
N GLY A 171 -12.90 -2.90 5.31
CA GLY A 171 -12.12 -2.54 4.12
C GLY A 171 -10.83 -3.34 4.00
N MET A 172 -10.44 -3.67 2.76
CA MET A 172 -9.27 -4.50 2.46
C MET A 172 -7.97 -3.99 3.12
N PHE A 173 -7.82 -2.68 3.25
CA PHE A 173 -6.58 -2.05 3.75
C PHE A 173 -6.70 -1.49 5.17
N GLN A 174 -7.80 -1.82 5.87
CA GLN A 174 -7.94 -1.43 7.28
C GLN A 174 -7.14 -2.37 8.18
N PRO A 175 -6.43 -1.84 9.21
CA PRO A 175 -5.58 -2.67 10.06
C PRO A 175 -6.36 -3.69 10.88
N TRP A 176 -7.58 -3.34 11.31
CA TRP A 176 -8.43 -4.18 12.17
C TRP A 176 -9.53 -4.85 11.36
N ASN A 177 -9.73 -6.12 11.60
CA ASN A 177 -10.78 -6.90 10.96
C ASN A 177 -11.82 -7.32 12.04
N PRO A 178 -13.06 -6.83 11.96
CA PRO A 178 -14.07 -7.11 13.00
C PRO A 178 -14.50 -8.58 13.10
N VAL A 179 -14.18 -9.40 12.10
CA VAL A 179 -14.48 -10.85 12.11
C VAL A 179 -13.27 -11.71 12.47
N VAL A 180 -12.12 -11.10 12.78
CA VAL A 180 -10.94 -11.78 13.33
C VAL A 180 -10.93 -11.60 14.84
N HIS A 181 -10.90 -12.72 15.54
CA HIS A 181 -10.92 -12.76 17.02
C HIS A 181 -9.70 -13.56 17.53
N CYS A 182 -9.02 -13.03 18.51
CA CYS A 182 -7.98 -13.68 19.26
C CYS A 182 -8.62 -14.38 20.51
#